data_f0d22311d2636ba3163896144d83e8ac
#
_entry.id   f0d22311d2636ba3163896144d83e8ac
#
_cell.length_a   1.000
_cell.length_b   1.000
_cell.length_c   1.000
_cell.angle_alpha   90.00
_cell.angle_beta   90.00
_cell.angle_gamma   90.00
#
_symmetry.space_group_name_H-M   'P 1'
#
loop_
_entity.id
_entity.type
_entity.pdbx_description
1 polymer ?
#
loop_
_entity_poly.entity_id
_entity_poly.type
_entity_poly.pdbx_seq_one_letter_code
_entity_poly.pdbx_strand_id
1 'polypeptide(L)'
;MEVVSTGSTTREESTVKEGQILRPYGDTTGDGMVQLSFTLPISSLGQHAKIAEGAAAQLANKMGIDPAMVVHAKAMGPDFTFFVVYGRVNHLVDTSKVEVVERDYPLLTPKEVNLAIRKGLRRRMVVVGGCIGTDAHTVGIDAILNIKGFAGEKGLEYYREIKVVNLGAQVSVPQLVERAKAEKADAILVSQVVTQRDAHIHNTKEMSAAFRESYPRDRQPLLIVGGPRFDENMAGELGVDRVFARGTTPGEVASYLVDQLVTHRPPRSERKAS
;
A
#
# COMPACT_ATOMS: atom_id res chain seq x y z
N MET A 1 -0.18 -53.96 14.33
CA MET A 1 0.21 -53.03 13.24
C MET A 1 -0.69 -51.81 13.37
N GLU A 2 -0.30 -50.89 14.26
CA GLU A 2 -1.09 -49.69 14.59
C GLU A 2 -0.78 -48.59 13.57
N VAL A 3 -1.84 -48.04 13.00
CA VAL A 3 -1.77 -46.88 12.07
C VAL A 3 -1.72 -45.62 12.92
N VAL A 4 -0.58 -44.93 12.91
CA VAL A 4 -0.40 -43.62 13.55
C VAL A 4 -1.14 -42.59 12.72
N SER A 5 -2.20 -42.03 13.32
CA SER A 5 -2.92 -40.89 12.81
C SER A 5 -2.07 -39.64 12.94
N THR A 6 -1.67 -39.04 11.81
CA THR A 6 -1.03 -37.71 11.76
C THR A 6 -2.06 -36.65 12.04
N GLY A 7 -1.99 -36.07 13.24
CA GLY A 7 -2.81 -34.95 13.65
C GLY A 7 -2.56 -33.70 12.77
N SER A 8 -3.60 -33.29 12.09
CA SER A 8 -3.72 -32.00 11.42
C SER A 8 -3.72 -30.89 12.49
N THR A 9 -2.65 -30.12 12.56
CA THR A 9 -2.60 -28.90 13.37
C THR A 9 -3.41 -27.82 12.65
N THR A 10 -4.69 -27.71 12.99
CA THR A 10 -5.50 -26.54 12.66
C THR A 10 -4.90 -25.33 13.39
N ARG A 11 -4.33 -24.38 12.65
CA ARG A 11 -4.06 -23.04 13.19
C ARG A 11 -5.42 -22.47 13.61
N GLU A 12 -5.63 -22.29 14.90
CA GLU A 12 -6.71 -21.47 15.41
C GLU A 12 -6.47 -20.04 14.90
N GLU A 13 -7.32 -19.55 14.01
CA GLU A 13 -7.37 -18.15 13.64
C GLU A 13 -7.76 -17.37 14.89
N SER A 14 -6.84 -16.57 15.42
CA SER A 14 -7.12 -15.68 16.55
C SER A 14 -8.07 -14.60 16.07
N THR A 15 -9.36 -14.77 16.33
CA THR A 15 -10.36 -13.76 16.05
C THR A 15 -10.24 -12.59 17.02
N VAL A 16 -10.01 -11.38 16.53
CA VAL A 16 -10.11 -10.16 17.33
C VAL A 16 -11.55 -10.03 17.79
N LYS A 17 -11.78 -9.96 19.11
CA LYS A 17 -13.13 -9.76 19.67
C LYS A 17 -13.49 -8.27 19.61
N GLU A 18 -14.68 -7.97 19.15
CA GLU A 18 -15.23 -6.60 19.17
C GLU A 18 -15.31 -6.08 20.61
N GLY A 19 -14.91 -4.82 20.83
CA GLY A 19 -14.87 -4.20 22.16
C GLY A 19 -13.70 -4.66 23.05
N GLN A 20 -12.70 -5.33 22.50
CA GLN A 20 -11.52 -5.71 23.26
C GLN A 20 -10.62 -4.49 23.51
N ILE A 21 -10.21 -4.31 24.78
CA ILE A 21 -9.22 -3.30 25.14
C ILE A 21 -7.82 -3.88 24.93
N LEU A 22 -7.09 -3.32 23.97
CA LEU A 22 -5.72 -3.73 23.66
C LEU A 22 -4.72 -2.94 24.49
N ARG A 23 -3.74 -3.67 25.05
CA ARG A 23 -2.56 -3.13 25.72
C ARG A 23 -1.33 -3.69 25.03
N PRO A 24 -0.24 -2.92 24.93
CA PRO A 24 1.03 -3.49 24.50
C PRO A 24 1.40 -4.68 25.37
N TYR A 25 1.77 -5.79 24.76
CA TYR A 25 2.26 -6.95 25.48
C TYR A 25 3.70 -6.71 26.00
N GLY A 26 4.46 -5.90 25.27
CA GLY A 26 5.87 -5.63 25.51
C GLY A 26 6.76 -6.60 24.75
N ASP A 27 7.72 -7.15 25.46
CA ASP A 27 8.59 -8.20 24.95
C ASP A 27 8.00 -9.61 25.18
N THR A 28 8.85 -10.63 25.10
CA THR A 28 8.45 -12.03 25.32
C THR A 28 7.99 -12.34 26.74
N THR A 29 8.22 -11.46 27.71
CA THR A 29 7.83 -11.65 29.11
C THR A 29 6.45 -11.08 29.45
N GLY A 30 5.88 -10.29 28.55
CA GLY A 30 4.55 -9.70 28.73
C GLY A 30 4.52 -8.61 29.80
N ASP A 31 5.62 -7.89 30.01
CA ASP A 31 5.75 -6.84 31.02
C ASP A 31 5.09 -5.52 30.62
N GLY A 32 4.63 -5.40 29.39
CA GLY A 32 4.01 -4.20 28.83
C GLY A 32 4.99 -3.08 28.51
N MET A 33 6.29 -3.33 28.61
CA MET A 33 7.32 -2.36 28.26
C MET A 33 7.44 -2.24 26.75
N VAL A 34 7.52 -1.02 26.25
CA VAL A 34 7.76 -0.71 24.83
C VAL A 34 9.07 0.06 24.68
N GLN A 35 9.69 -0.11 23.52
CA GLN A 35 10.87 0.65 23.13
C GLN A 35 10.45 1.73 22.11
N LEU A 36 10.92 2.96 22.35
CA LEU A 36 10.83 4.06 21.40
C LEU A 36 12.23 4.58 21.12
N SER A 37 12.53 4.89 19.87
CA SER A 37 13.80 5.51 19.49
C SER A 37 13.56 6.75 18.61
N PHE A 38 14.30 7.80 18.90
CA PHE A 38 14.22 9.07 18.16
C PHE A 38 15.50 9.91 18.33
N THR A 39 15.65 10.92 17.48
CA THR A 39 16.76 11.88 17.56
C THR A 39 16.21 13.25 17.93
N LEU A 40 16.86 13.92 18.89
CA LEU A 40 16.54 15.30 19.24
C LEU A 40 17.68 16.23 18.80
N PRO A 41 17.36 17.48 18.45
CA PRO A 41 18.35 18.52 18.15
C PRO A 41 18.88 19.12 19.47
N ILE A 42 19.61 18.28 20.21
CA ILE A 42 20.26 18.65 21.47
C ILE A 42 21.57 17.89 21.62
N SER A 43 22.60 18.57 22.09
CA SER A 43 23.87 17.95 22.40
C SER A 43 23.79 17.12 23.67
N SER A 44 24.38 15.93 23.68
CA SER A 44 24.61 15.12 24.88
C SER A 44 26.06 15.11 25.32
N LEU A 45 26.87 16.03 24.81
CA LEU A 45 28.29 16.13 25.17
C LEU A 45 28.49 16.87 26.49
N GLY A 46 29.42 16.36 27.31
CA GLY A 46 29.83 16.97 28.57
C GLY A 46 28.65 17.21 29.55
N GLN A 47 28.56 18.42 30.10
CA GLN A 47 27.51 18.79 31.08
C GLN A 47 26.08 18.77 30.53
N HIS A 48 25.89 18.75 29.20
CA HIS A 48 24.58 18.75 28.56
C HIS A 48 23.92 17.35 28.54
N ALA A 49 24.65 16.28 28.83
CA ALA A 49 24.15 14.91 28.77
C ALA A 49 22.90 14.70 29.61
N LYS A 50 22.90 15.14 30.88
CA LYS A 50 21.74 15.00 31.78
C LYS A 50 20.50 15.79 31.32
N ILE A 51 20.71 16.97 30.73
CA ILE A 51 19.62 17.78 30.19
C ILE A 51 19.02 17.08 28.97
N ALA A 52 19.87 16.54 28.10
CA ALA A 52 19.44 15.82 26.90
C ALA A 52 18.64 14.54 27.24
N GLU A 53 19.12 13.76 28.19
CA GLU A 53 18.40 12.57 28.69
C GLU A 53 17.07 12.93 29.35
N GLY A 54 17.05 13.96 30.19
CA GLY A 54 15.84 14.47 30.82
C GLY A 54 14.82 14.98 29.79
N ALA A 55 15.28 15.65 28.74
CA ALA A 55 14.41 16.11 27.66
C ALA A 55 13.80 14.91 26.88
N ALA A 56 14.59 13.89 26.59
CA ALA A 56 14.13 12.68 25.93
C ALA A 56 13.10 11.92 26.76
N ALA A 57 13.35 11.73 28.07
CA ALA A 57 12.40 11.10 28.98
C ALA A 57 11.09 11.92 29.08
N GLN A 58 11.19 13.23 29.22
CA GLN A 58 10.01 14.09 29.31
C GLN A 58 9.19 14.07 28.03
N LEU A 59 9.83 14.01 26.86
CA LEU A 59 9.12 13.89 25.58
C LEU A 59 8.36 12.56 25.51
N ALA A 60 9.00 11.45 25.86
CA ALA A 60 8.38 10.13 25.87
C ALA A 60 7.17 10.08 26.84
N ASN A 61 7.30 10.67 28.04
CA ASN A 61 6.18 10.79 28.98
C ASN A 61 5.00 11.59 28.37
N LYS A 62 5.28 12.68 27.65
CA LYS A 62 4.24 13.45 26.94
C LYS A 62 3.59 12.65 25.79
N MET A 63 4.28 11.67 25.24
CA MET A 63 3.75 10.73 24.24
C MET A 63 2.94 9.59 24.87
N GLY A 64 2.78 9.56 26.18
CA GLY A 64 2.03 8.53 26.89
C GLY A 64 2.86 7.29 27.29
N ILE A 65 4.18 7.39 27.26
CA ILE A 65 5.10 6.37 27.76
C ILE A 65 5.56 6.80 29.15
N ASP A 66 4.97 6.25 30.21
CA ASP A 66 5.23 6.67 31.60
C ASP A 66 5.24 5.46 32.58
N PRO A 67 6.27 5.33 33.43
CA PRO A 67 7.50 6.12 33.44
C PRO A 67 8.41 5.81 32.24
N ALA A 68 8.99 6.87 31.64
CA ALA A 68 9.97 6.72 30.59
C ALA A 68 11.39 6.69 31.14
N MET A 69 12.21 5.75 30.65
CA MET A 69 13.60 5.56 31.05
C MET A 69 14.50 5.58 29.82
N VAL A 70 15.44 6.51 29.78
CA VAL A 70 16.46 6.54 28.72
C VAL A 70 17.47 5.45 29.00
N VAL A 71 17.57 4.47 28.12
CA VAL A 71 18.50 3.33 28.24
C VAL A 71 19.73 3.48 27.36
N HIS A 72 19.67 4.34 26.36
CA HIS A 72 20.79 4.64 25.49
C HIS A 72 20.70 6.07 24.96
N ALA A 73 21.83 6.77 24.93
CA ALA A 73 22.01 8.07 24.32
C ALA A 73 23.31 8.08 23.52
N LYS A 74 23.26 8.46 22.25
CA LYS A 74 24.42 8.53 21.35
C LYS A 74 24.45 9.86 20.64
N ALA A 75 25.52 10.64 20.85
CA ALA A 75 25.75 11.85 20.10
C ALA A 75 25.90 11.54 18.59
N MET A 76 25.17 12.26 17.76
CA MET A 76 25.19 12.19 16.29
C MET A 76 25.82 13.47 15.70
N GLY A 77 26.93 13.89 16.26
CA GLY A 77 27.58 15.17 16.00
C GLY A 77 27.38 16.16 17.15
N PRO A 78 27.75 17.44 16.97
CA PRO A 78 27.70 18.44 18.06
C PRO A 78 26.28 18.80 18.48
N ASP A 79 25.31 18.73 17.57
CA ASP A 79 23.99 19.35 17.75
C ASP A 79 22.84 18.33 17.87
N PHE A 80 23.08 17.03 17.66
CA PHE A 80 22.05 16.00 17.65
C PHE A 80 22.42 14.81 18.53
N THR A 81 21.42 14.24 19.20
CA THR A 81 21.57 13.00 19.98
C THR A 81 20.44 12.03 19.64
N PHE A 82 20.82 10.80 19.36
CA PHE A 82 19.91 9.65 19.22
C PHE A 82 19.68 9.03 20.60
N PHE A 83 18.41 8.75 20.90
CA PHE A 83 17.97 8.13 22.15
C PHE A 83 17.21 6.84 21.90
N VAL A 84 17.37 5.89 22.85
CA VAL A 84 16.49 4.75 23.02
C VAL A 84 15.86 4.87 24.39
N VAL A 85 14.53 4.85 24.43
CA VAL A 85 13.72 5.03 25.64
C VAL A 85 12.84 3.82 25.82
N TYR A 86 12.76 3.30 27.04
CA TYR A 86 11.83 2.26 27.44
C TYR A 86 10.79 2.84 28.39
N GLY A 87 9.59 2.29 28.35
CA GLY A 87 8.53 2.65 29.28
C GLY A 87 7.23 1.92 29.00
N ARG A 88 6.21 2.15 29.81
CA ARG A 88 4.89 1.56 29.62
C ARG A 88 3.97 2.54 28.93
N VAL A 89 3.16 2.04 28.01
CA VAL A 89 2.15 2.87 27.33
C VAL A 89 0.92 3.00 28.22
N ASN A 90 0.51 4.23 28.51
CA ASN A 90 -0.68 4.52 29.30
C ASN A 90 -1.96 4.57 28.46
N HIS A 91 -1.83 4.67 27.14
CA HIS A 91 -2.96 4.69 26.23
C HIS A 91 -3.38 3.27 25.82
N LEU A 92 -4.68 3.05 25.78
CA LEU A 92 -5.29 1.77 25.41
C LEU A 92 -6.07 1.95 24.13
N VAL A 93 -6.14 0.88 23.33
CA VAL A 93 -6.92 0.87 22.09
C VAL A 93 -8.18 0.01 22.31
N ASP A 94 -9.33 0.63 22.14
CA ASP A 94 -10.62 -0.05 22.13
C ASP A 94 -10.94 -0.46 20.69
N THR A 95 -10.99 -1.77 20.42
CA THR A 95 -11.20 -2.29 19.06
C THR A 95 -12.54 -1.89 18.46
N SER A 96 -13.55 -1.58 19.29
CA SER A 96 -14.84 -1.09 18.79
C SER A 96 -14.79 0.35 18.23
N LYS A 97 -13.73 1.09 18.54
CA LYS A 97 -13.51 2.48 18.09
C LYS A 97 -12.44 2.59 17.00
N VAL A 98 -11.90 1.46 16.55
CA VAL A 98 -10.92 1.45 15.47
C VAL A 98 -11.68 1.61 14.14
N GLU A 99 -11.49 2.75 13.51
CA GLU A 99 -12.01 2.97 12.16
C GLU A 99 -11.21 2.13 11.17
N VAL A 100 -11.88 1.14 10.59
CA VAL A 100 -11.33 0.33 9.50
C VAL A 100 -11.97 0.81 8.21
N VAL A 101 -11.15 1.25 7.26
CA VAL A 101 -11.64 1.53 5.91
C VAL A 101 -12.03 0.20 5.27
N GLU A 102 -13.33 -0.09 5.25
CA GLU A 102 -13.84 -1.29 4.57
C GLU A 102 -13.61 -1.13 3.06
N ARG A 103 -13.13 -2.21 2.45
CA ARG A 103 -13.00 -2.26 1.00
C ARG A 103 -14.39 -2.40 0.38
N ASP A 104 -14.60 -1.66 -0.69
CA ASP A 104 -15.82 -1.69 -1.49
C ASP A 104 -15.86 -2.86 -2.49
N TYR A 105 -14.89 -3.79 -2.42
CA TYR A 105 -14.78 -4.98 -3.25
C TYR A 105 -14.26 -6.19 -2.45
N PRO A 106 -14.65 -7.42 -2.81
CA PRO A 106 -14.20 -8.63 -2.13
C PRO A 106 -12.73 -8.94 -2.47
N LEU A 107 -11.96 -9.40 -1.47
CA LEU A 107 -10.63 -9.96 -1.73
C LEU A 107 -10.74 -11.36 -2.30
N LEU A 108 -10.05 -11.59 -3.42
CA LEU A 108 -10.06 -12.84 -4.14
C LEU A 108 -8.67 -13.51 -4.09
N THR A 109 -8.66 -14.81 -3.94
CA THR A 109 -7.43 -15.60 -4.12
C THR A 109 -6.98 -15.59 -5.59
N PRO A 110 -5.70 -15.89 -5.89
CA PRO A 110 -5.22 -15.97 -7.27
C PRO A 110 -6.01 -16.95 -8.15
N LYS A 111 -6.54 -18.02 -7.58
CA LYS A 111 -7.39 -18.98 -8.28
C LYS A 111 -8.74 -18.37 -8.66
N GLU A 112 -9.37 -17.65 -7.75
CA GLU A 112 -10.64 -16.96 -7.96
C GLU A 112 -10.51 -15.84 -8.98
N VAL A 113 -9.46 -15.02 -8.89
CA VAL A 113 -9.14 -13.97 -9.87
C VAL A 113 -9.05 -14.57 -11.28
N ASN A 114 -8.23 -15.62 -11.45
CA ASN A 114 -8.08 -16.26 -12.76
C ASN A 114 -9.40 -16.85 -13.27
N LEU A 115 -10.19 -17.48 -12.39
CA LEU A 115 -11.49 -18.04 -12.74
C LEU A 115 -12.48 -16.97 -13.18
N ALA A 116 -12.56 -15.86 -12.44
CA ALA A 116 -13.44 -14.74 -12.73
C ALA A 116 -13.10 -14.10 -14.08
N ILE A 117 -11.82 -13.81 -14.35
CA ILE A 117 -11.37 -13.24 -15.63
C ILE A 117 -11.73 -14.19 -16.79
N ARG A 118 -11.44 -15.48 -16.67
CA ARG A 118 -11.74 -16.47 -17.71
C ARG A 118 -13.23 -16.55 -18.03
N LYS A 119 -14.09 -16.57 -17.00
CA LYS A 119 -15.54 -16.64 -17.17
C LYS A 119 -16.14 -15.34 -17.72
N GLY A 120 -15.70 -14.19 -17.19
CA GLY A 120 -16.28 -12.89 -17.49
C GLY A 120 -15.73 -12.29 -18.80
N LEU A 121 -14.41 -12.15 -18.90
CA LEU A 121 -13.81 -11.53 -20.10
C LEU A 121 -13.63 -12.51 -21.26
N ARG A 122 -13.52 -13.81 -20.99
CA ARG A 122 -13.25 -14.87 -22.00
C ARG A 122 -11.97 -14.64 -22.81
N ARG A 123 -11.05 -13.86 -22.26
CA ARG A 123 -9.70 -13.55 -22.75
C ARG A 123 -8.85 -13.09 -21.56
N ARG A 124 -7.55 -13.01 -21.77
CA ARG A 124 -6.68 -12.42 -20.75
C ARG A 124 -7.00 -10.93 -20.56
N MET A 125 -7.02 -10.50 -19.31
CA MET A 125 -7.03 -9.08 -18.95
C MET A 125 -5.66 -8.48 -19.26
N VAL A 126 -5.62 -7.30 -19.86
CA VAL A 126 -4.38 -6.62 -20.21
C VAL A 126 -4.18 -5.42 -19.29
N VAL A 127 -3.09 -5.44 -18.57
CA VAL A 127 -2.67 -4.37 -17.65
C VAL A 127 -1.37 -3.77 -18.17
N VAL A 128 -1.37 -2.46 -18.40
CA VAL A 128 -0.17 -1.70 -18.76
C VAL A 128 0.19 -0.81 -17.57
N GLY A 129 1.46 -0.79 -17.16
CA GLY A 129 1.86 0.03 -16.03
C GLY A 129 3.27 0.57 -16.15
N GLY A 130 3.58 1.57 -15.31
CA GLY A 130 4.89 2.22 -15.25
C GLY A 130 4.89 3.44 -14.36
N CYS A 131 6.04 4.12 -14.28
CA CYS A 131 6.18 5.41 -13.60
C CYS A 131 6.25 6.51 -14.66
N ILE A 132 5.37 7.52 -14.57
CA ILE A 132 5.25 8.57 -15.59
C ILE A 132 6.07 9.82 -15.26
N GLY A 133 6.31 10.64 -16.28
CA GLY A 133 7.07 11.88 -16.18
C GLY A 133 8.54 11.65 -15.88
N THR A 134 9.06 12.36 -14.89
CA THR A 134 10.47 12.24 -14.46
C THR A 134 10.71 11.21 -13.36
N ASP A 135 9.68 10.45 -12.98
CA ASP A 135 9.80 9.50 -11.87
C ASP A 135 10.57 8.24 -12.30
N ALA A 136 11.74 8.05 -11.68
CA ALA A 136 12.63 6.91 -11.90
C ALA A 136 12.44 5.77 -10.87
N HIS A 137 11.49 5.90 -9.93
CA HIS A 137 11.34 4.99 -8.80
C HIS A 137 10.36 3.84 -9.11
N THR A 138 10.88 2.75 -9.70
CA THR A 138 10.03 1.61 -10.10
C THR A 138 9.62 0.68 -8.98
N VAL A 139 10.19 0.81 -7.77
CA VAL A 139 9.94 -0.13 -6.65
C VAL A 139 8.45 -0.33 -6.36
N GLY A 140 7.66 0.76 -6.40
CA GLY A 140 6.22 0.68 -6.15
C GLY A 140 5.46 -0.07 -7.24
N ILE A 141 5.72 0.26 -8.51
CA ILE A 141 5.04 -0.40 -9.64
C ILE A 141 5.51 -1.85 -9.79
N ASP A 142 6.80 -2.13 -9.57
CA ASP A 142 7.35 -3.49 -9.62
C ASP A 142 6.81 -4.37 -8.50
N ALA A 143 6.56 -3.81 -7.32
CA ALA A 143 5.91 -4.52 -6.21
C ALA A 143 4.53 -5.07 -6.58
N ILE A 144 3.79 -4.34 -7.42
CA ILE A 144 2.46 -4.76 -7.89
C ILE A 144 2.53 -5.62 -9.14
N LEU A 145 3.33 -5.23 -10.14
CA LEU A 145 3.34 -5.89 -11.44
C LEU A 145 4.20 -7.14 -11.49
N ASN A 146 5.44 -7.05 -10.97
CA ASN A 146 6.44 -8.11 -11.11
C ASN A 146 6.05 -9.38 -10.35
N ILE A 147 6.36 -10.53 -10.91
CA ILE A 147 6.06 -11.86 -10.34
C ILE A 147 6.57 -12.05 -8.90
N LYS A 148 7.61 -11.34 -8.48
CA LYS A 148 8.12 -11.38 -7.10
C LYS A 148 7.08 -10.90 -6.10
N GLY A 149 6.35 -9.83 -6.44
CA GLY A 149 5.29 -9.25 -5.63
C GLY A 149 5.79 -8.51 -4.39
N PHE A 150 4.89 -8.37 -3.41
CA PHE A 150 5.10 -7.63 -2.18
C PHE A 150 4.32 -8.26 -1.01
N ALA A 151 4.79 -8.10 0.22
CA ALA A 151 4.14 -8.55 1.46
C ALA A 151 3.75 -10.06 1.46
N GLY A 152 4.56 -10.91 0.82
CA GLY A 152 4.29 -12.35 0.72
C GLY A 152 3.34 -12.75 -0.42
N GLU A 153 2.74 -11.80 -1.11
CA GLU A 153 1.88 -12.02 -2.26
C GLU A 153 2.66 -11.90 -3.57
N LYS A 154 2.25 -12.68 -4.58
CA LYS A 154 2.80 -12.61 -5.93
C LYS A 154 2.19 -11.46 -6.72
N GLY A 155 3.00 -10.76 -7.53
CA GLY A 155 2.53 -9.69 -8.40
C GLY A 155 1.65 -10.15 -9.56
N LEU A 156 1.10 -9.20 -10.30
CA LEU A 156 0.10 -9.48 -11.34
C LEU A 156 0.60 -10.40 -12.46
N GLU A 157 1.91 -10.43 -12.73
CA GLU A 157 2.51 -11.38 -13.68
C GLU A 157 2.33 -12.85 -13.30
N TYR A 158 2.09 -13.14 -12.02
CA TYR A 158 1.83 -14.51 -11.56
C TYR A 158 0.44 -15.02 -11.99
N TYR A 159 -0.50 -14.12 -12.24
CA TYR A 159 -1.88 -14.47 -12.59
C TYR A 159 -1.97 -14.87 -14.06
N ARG A 160 -2.31 -16.12 -14.34
CA ARG A 160 -2.30 -16.70 -15.71
C ARG A 160 -3.23 -15.96 -16.67
N GLU A 161 -4.32 -15.41 -16.18
CA GLU A 161 -5.32 -14.70 -16.98
C GLU A 161 -5.06 -13.20 -17.05
N ILE A 162 -3.96 -12.71 -16.47
CA ILE A 162 -3.52 -11.31 -16.62
C ILE A 162 -2.29 -11.26 -17.53
N LYS A 163 -2.32 -10.39 -18.52
CA LYS A 163 -1.15 -10.00 -19.33
C LYS A 163 -0.65 -8.67 -18.80
N VAL A 164 0.53 -8.65 -18.24
CA VAL A 164 1.20 -7.44 -17.76
C VAL A 164 2.15 -6.91 -18.82
N VAL A 165 2.13 -5.58 -19.03
CA VAL A 165 3.08 -4.84 -19.85
C VAL A 165 3.69 -3.76 -18.96
N ASN A 166 4.85 -4.05 -18.37
CA ASN A 166 5.59 -3.10 -17.54
C ASN A 166 6.47 -2.20 -18.41
N LEU A 167 6.25 -0.89 -18.38
CA LEU A 167 6.99 0.09 -19.16
C LEU A 167 8.19 0.67 -18.38
N GLY A 168 8.33 0.32 -17.09
CA GLY A 168 9.42 0.81 -16.25
C GLY A 168 9.23 2.25 -15.79
N ALA A 169 10.32 3.01 -15.82
CA ALA A 169 10.41 4.37 -15.31
C ALA A 169 10.37 5.43 -16.42
N GLN A 170 10.06 6.66 -16.03
CA GLN A 170 10.17 7.87 -16.87
C GLN A 170 9.37 7.78 -18.19
N VAL A 171 8.23 7.12 -18.15
CA VAL A 171 7.34 6.96 -19.32
C VAL A 171 6.62 8.28 -19.56
N SER A 172 6.69 8.78 -20.77
CA SER A 172 5.88 9.96 -21.12
C SER A 172 4.40 9.59 -21.25
N VAL A 173 3.51 10.53 -20.96
CA VAL A 173 2.05 10.31 -21.11
C VAL A 173 1.67 9.87 -22.53
N PRO A 174 2.19 10.49 -23.61
CA PRO A 174 1.92 10.02 -24.97
C PRO A 174 2.35 8.57 -25.24
N GLN A 175 3.54 8.17 -24.77
CA GLN A 175 4.03 6.77 -24.87
C GLN A 175 3.10 5.80 -24.13
N LEU A 176 2.64 6.17 -22.93
CA LEU A 176 1.72 5.36 -22.15
C LEU A 176 0.40 5.16 -22.89
N VAL A 177 -0.17 6.24 -23.46
CA VAL A 177 -1.42 6.20 -24.23
C VAL A 177 -1.26 5.35 -25.50
N GLU A 178 -0.17 5.54 -26.24
CA GLU A 178 0.12 4.76 -27.46
C GLU A 178 0.24 3.27 -27.13
N ARG A 179 1.01 2.93 -26.09
CA ARG A 179 1.17 1.55 -25.67
C ARG A 179 -0.13 0.93 -25.19
N ALA A 180 -0.91 1.68 -24.42
CA ALA A 180 -2.24 1.24 -23.98
C ALA A 180 -3.17 0.92 -25.15
N LYS A 181 -3.15 1.73 -26.20
CA LYS A 181 -3.93 1.49 -27.44
C LYS A 181 -3.44 0.25 -28.18
N ALA A 182 -2.12 0.14 -28.40
CA ALA A 182 -1.51 -0.99 -29.10
C ALA A 182 -1.81 -2.33 -28.40
N GLU A 183 -1.73 -2.37 -27.10
CA GLU A 183 -2.00 -3.56 -26.30
C GLU A 183 -3.50 -3.80 -26.04
N LYS A 184 -4.37 -2.85 -26.37
CA LYS A 184 -5.80 -2.87 -26.03
C LYS A 184 -6.01 -3.04 -24.52
N ALA A 185 -5.29 -2.25 -23.73
CA ALA A 185 -5.29 -2.31 -22.28
C ALA A 185 -6.69 -2.24 -21.67
N ASP A 186 -6.93 -3.03 -20.65
CA ASP A 186 -8.14 -2.97 -19.83
C ASP A 186 -7.95 -2.07 -18.63
N ALA A 187 -6.71 -1.98 -18.11
CA ALA A 187 -6.34 -1.12 -17.01
C ALA A 187 -4.93 -0.53 -17.19
N ILE A 188 -4.75 0.67 -16.67
CA ILE A 188 -3.48 1.39 -16.59
C ILE A 188 -3.14 1.55 -15.12
N LEU A 189 -1.95 1.11 -14.73
CA LEU A 189 -1.42 1.25 -13.38
C LEU A 189 -0.20 2.17 -13.39
N VAL A 190 -0.28 3.27 -12.67
CA VAL A 190 0.82 4.23 -12.59
C VAL A 190 1.28 4.39 -11.15
N SER A 191 2.59 4.33 -10.93
CA SER A 191 3.20 4.67 -9.65
C SER A 191 3.91 6.01 -9.74
N GLN A 192 3.74 6.84 -8.70
CA GLN A 192 4.39 8.13 -8.57
C GLN A 192 4.94 8.31 -7.16
N VAL A 193 6.23 8.56 -7.04
CA VAL A 193 6.93 8.82 -5.79
C VAL A 193 7.44 10.26 -5.71
N VAL A 194 7.79 10.86 -6.85
CA VAL A 194 8.28 12.23 -6.93
C VAL A 194 7.16 13.22 -6.67
N THR A 195 7.29 13.98 -5.58
CA THR A 195 6.27 14.93 -5.10
C THR A 195 6.71 16.39 -5.15
N GLN A 196 7.93 16.66 -5.62
CA GLN A 196 8.43 18.04 -5.71
C GLN A 196 7.47 18.88 -6.57
N ARG A 197 7.05 20.04 -6.01
CA ARG A 197 6.11 20.97 -6.66
C ARG A 197 4.82 20.28 -7.13
N ASP A 198 4.32 19.31 -6.35
CA ASP A 198 3.11 18.54 -6.67
C ASP A 198 3.14 17.81 -8.02
N ALA A 199 4.34 17.41 -8.47
CA ALA A 199 4.53 16.74 -9.76
C ALA A 199 3.65 15.48 -9.91
N HIS A 200 3.45 14.71 -8.84
CA HIS A 200 2.58 13.54 -8.85
C HIS A 200 1.12 13.89 -9.19
N ILE A 201 0.60 15.02 -8.70
CA ILE A 201 -0.74 15.50 -8.99
C ILE A 201 -0.84 15.98 -10.44
N HIS A 202 0.10 16.83 -10.86
CA HIS A 202 0.12 17.36 -12.23
C HIS A 202 0.23 16.25 -13.27
N ASN A 203 1.19 15.35 -13.14
CA ASN A 203 1.40 14.23 -14.07
C ASN A 203 0.18 13.32 -14.14
N THR A 204 -0.49 13.06 -13.01
CA THR A 204 -1.70 12.24 -12.98
C THR A 204 -2.87 12.91 -13.66
N LYS A 205 -3.09 14.21 -13.46
CA LYS A 205 -4.13 14.98 -14.14
C LYS A 205 -3.89 15.07 -15.63
N GLU A 206 -2.64 15.30 -16.07
CA GLU A 206 -2.25 15.27 -17.47
C GLU A 206 -2.53 13.90 -18.11
N MET A 207 -2.12 12.82 -17.44
CA MET A 207 -2.42 11.46 -17.88
C MET A 207 -3.92 11.22 -18.02
N SER A 208 -4.70 11.56 -17.01
CA SER A 208 -6.16 11.38 -17.01
C SER A 208 -6.81 12.14 -18.17
N ALA A 209 -6.42 13.40 -18.41
CA ALA A 209 -6.89 14.21 -19.54
C ALA A 209 -6.56 13.55 -20.88
N ALA A 210 -5.30 13.12 -21.06
CA ALA A 210 -4.84 12.48 -22.30
C ALA A 210 -5.61 11.19 -22.61
N PHE A 211 -5.93 10.37 -21.59
CA PHE A 211 -6.75 9.18 -21.79
C PHE A 211 -8.19 9.52 -22.15
N ARG A 212 -8.80 10.54 -21.54
CA ARG A 212 -10.14 11.01 -21.87
C ARG A 212 -10.25 11.51 -23.31
N GLU A 213 -9.24 12.22 -23.80
CA GLU A 213 -9.18 12.69 -25.20
C GLU A 213 -8.93 11.54 -26.18
N SER A 214 -8.15 10.55 -25.76
CA SER A 214 -7.68 9.47 -26.64
C SER A 214 -8.63 8.29 -26.79
N TYR A 215 -9.64 8.18 -25.92
CA TYR A 215 -10.57 7.06 -25.89
C TYR A 215 -12.03 7.52 -25.81
N PRO A 216 -12.95 6.84 -26.52
CA PRO A 216 -14.38 6.97 -26.23
C PRO A 216 -14.67 6.53 -24.78
N ARG A 217 -15.63 7.17 -24.13
CA ARG A 217 -15.96 6.89 -22.70
C ARG A 217 -16.23 5.41 -22.41
N ASP A 218 -16.88 4.72 -23.32
CA ASP A 218 -17.25 3.30 -23.21
C ASP A 218 -16.06 2.35 -23.39
N ARG A 219 -14.93 2.83 -23.91
CA ARG A 219 -13.74 2.03 -24.23
C ARG A 219 -12.50 2.41 -23.44
N GLN A 220 -12.61 3.37 -22.55
CA GLN A 220 -11.50 3.83 -21.73
C GLN A 220 -11.03 2.71 -20.80
N PRO A 221 -9.70 2.45 -20.68
CA PRO A 221 -9.18 1.55 -19.66
C PRO A 221 -9.43 2.14 -18.28
N LEU A 222 -9.44 1.30 -17.22
CA LEU A 222 -9.39 1.79 -15.85
C LEU A 222 -8.07 2.52 -15.62
N LEU A 223 -8.14 3.71 -15.05
CA LEU A 223 -6.98 4.51 -14.66
C LEU A 223 -6.74 4.40 -13.17
N ILE A 224 -5.63 3.82 -12.80
CA ILE A 224 -5.29 3.54 -11.41
C ILE A 224 -3.93 4.15 -11.10
N VAL A 225 -3.84 4.88 -9.99
CA VAL A 225 -2.59 5.45 -9.51
C VAL A 225 -2.26 4.92 -8.12
N GLY A 226 -0.97 4.80 -7.84
CA GLY A 226 -0.48 4.44 -6.52
C GLY A 226 0.79 5.19 -6.17
N GLY A 227 1.03 5.31 -4.86
CA GLY A 227 2.25 5.93 -4.35
C GLY A 227 2.12 6.38 -2.90
N PRO A 228 3.25 6.66 -2.21
CA PRO A 228 3.28 6.89 -0.77
C PRO A 228 2.67 8.23 -0.33
N ARG A 229 2.34 9.11 -1.27
CA ARG A 229 1.81 10.45 -1.01
C ARG A 229 0.40 10.66 -1.56
N PHE A 230 -0.19 9.64 -2.12
CA PHE A 230 -1.59 9.68 -2.52
C PHE A 230 -2.49 9.29 -1.36
N ASP A 231 -3.64 9.97 -1.29
CA ASP A 231 -4.78 9.62 -0.45
C ASP A 231 -5.85 8.97 -1.33
N GLU A 232 -6.51 7.93 -0.85
CA GLU A 232 -7.54 7.20 -1.61
C GLU A 232 -8.71 8.10 -2.03
N ASN A 233 -9.00 9.15 -1.28
CA ASN A 233 -10.05 10.13 -1.58
C ASN A 233 -9.73 11.05 -2.76
N MET A 234 -8.48 11.08 -3.24
CA MET A 234 -8.05 11.95 -4.34
C MET A 234 -8.51 11.49 -5.73
N ALA A 235 -9.08 10.29 -5.87
CA ALA A 235 -9.43 9.71 -7.17
C ALA A 235 -10.28 10.66 -8.04
N GLY A 236 -11.31 11.28 -7.47
CA GLY A 236 -12.17 12.23 -8.16
C GLY A 236 -11.44 13.50 -8.61
N GLU A 237 -10.60 14.08 -7.75
CA GLU A 237 -9.79 15.25 -8.07
C GLU A 237 -8.77 14.97 -9.18
N LEU A 238 -8.15 13.80 -9.15
CA LEU A 238 -7.15 13.38 -10.13
C LEU A 238 -7.78 12.90 -11.45
N GLY A 239 -9.07 12.62 -11.43
CA GLY A 239 -9.81 12.09 -12.57
C GLY A 239 -9.45 10.67 -12.94
N VAL A 240 -9.09 9.86 -11.95
CA VAL A 240 -8.78 8.43 -12.08
C VAL A 240 -9.87 7.58 -11.42
N ASP A 241 -9.93 6.29 -11.76
CA ASP A 241 -10.94 5.39 -11.24
C ASP A 241 -10.61 4.94 -9.80
N ARG A 242 -9.32 4.81 -9.46
CA ARG A 242 -8.87 4.41 -8.13
C ARG A 242 -7.50 4.98 -7.80
N VAL A 243 -7.33 5.30 -6.53
CA VAL A 243 -6.03 5.59 -5.92
C VAL A 243 -5.72 4.49 -4.92
N PHE A 244 -4.53 3.94 -4.97
CA PHE A 244 -4.02 3.00 -3.99
C PHE A 244 -2.92 3.63 -3.15
N ALA A 245 -3.14 3.64 -1.85
CA ALA A 245 -2.21 4.19 -0.87
C ALA A 245 -1.04 3.23 -0.57
N ARG A 246 -0.14 3.67 0.29
CA ARG A 246 0.98 2.86 0.77
C ARG A 246 0.50 1.59 1.47
N GLY A 247 1.11 0.46 1.15
CA GLY A 247 0.81 -0.84 1.77
C GLY A 247 -0.14 -1.71 0.98
N THR A 248 -0.74 -1.20 -0.09
CA THR A 248 -1.59 -1.98 -0.99
C THR A 248 -0.83 -3.18 -1.58
N THR A 249 -1.48 -4.33 -1.58
CA THR A 249 -0.90 -5.59 -2.06
C THR A 249 -1.31 -5.88 -3.52
N PRO A 250 -0.56 -6.73 -4.23
CA PRO A 250 -0.95 -7.17 -5.58
C PRO A 250 -2.30 -7.86 -5.62
N GLY A 251 -2.65 -8.62 -4.58
CA GLY A 251 -3.95 -9.30 -4.47
C GLY A 251 -5.11 -8.33 -4.36
N GLU A 252 -4.94 -7.23 -3.64
CA GLU A 252 -5.92 -6.15 -3.57
C GLU A 252 -6.15 -5.52 -4.93
N VAL A 253 -5.07 -5.19 -5.65
CA VAL A 253 -5.18 -4.63 -7.01
C VAL A 253 -5.86 -5.61 -7.97
N ALA A 254 -5.47 -6.89 -7.94
CA ALA A 254 -6.08 -7.93 -8.78
C ALA A 254 -7.58 -8.09 -8.49
N SER A 255 -7.96 -8.06 -7.22
CA SER A 255 -9.35 -8.16 -6.78
C SER A 255 -10.19 -6.98 -7.26
N TYR A 256 -9.68 -5.76 -7.09
CA TYR A 256 -10.32 -4.54 -7.60
C TYR A 256 -10.50 -4.57 -9.12
N LEU A 257 -9.47 -4.99 -9.86
CA LEU A 257 -9.56 -5.11 -11.32
C LEU A 257 -10.65 -6.09 -11.76
N VAL A 258 -10.78 -7.23 -11.07
CA VAL A 258 -11.85 -8.20 -11.33
C VAL A 258 -13.22 -7.60 -11.02
N ASP A 259 -13.36 -6.96 -9.87
CA ASP A 259 -14.62 -6.34 -9.47
C ASP A 259 -15.11 -5.33 -10.51
N GLN A 260 -14.25 -4.42 -10.94
CA GLN A 260 -14.59 -3.35 -11.86
C GLN A 260 -14.78 -3.82 -13.32
N LEU A 261 -13.95 -4.76 -13.79
CA LEU A 261 -13.92 -5.15 -15.19
C LEU A 261 -14.78 -6.38 -15.51
N VAL A 262 -15.06 -7.20 -14.52
CA VAL A 262 -15.81 -8.44 -14.69
C VAL A 262 -17.21 -8.34 -14.07
N THR A 263 -17.30 -7.80 -12.85
CA THR A 263 -18.57 -7.77 -12.10
C THR A 263 -19.43 -6.56 -12.48
N HIS A 264 -18.84 -5.38 -12.56
CA HIS A 264 -19.59 -4.13 -12.76
C HIS A 264 -19.57 -3.61 -14.21
N ARG A 265 -18.67 -4.10 -15.04
CA ARG A 265 -18.56 -3.64 -16.45
C ARG A 265 -19.12 -4.69 -17.39
N PRO A 266 -20.24 -4.42 -18.09
CA PRO A 266 -20.80 -5.39 -19.04
C PRO A 266 -19.78 -5.70 -20.15
N PRO A 267 -19.78 -6.93 -20.71
CA PRO A 267 -18.87 -7.36 -21.74
C PRO A 267 -18.95 -6.45 -22.98
N ARG A 268 -17.82 -6.23 -23.64
CA ARG A 268 -17.71 -5.36 -24.83
C ARG A 268 -18.72 -5.67 -25.96
N SER A 269 -19.22 -6.92 -26.01
CA SER A 269 -20.24 -7.34 -26.98
C SER A 269 -21.61 -6.70 -26.76
N GLU A 270 -21.94 -6.33 -25.51
CA GLU A 270 -23.27 -5.77 -25.17
C GLU A 270 -23.29 -4.23 -25.24
N ARG A 271 -22.13 -3.58 -25.39
CA ARG A 271 -22.01 -2.11 -25.49
C ARG A 271 -22.32 -1.55 -26.89
N LYS A 272 -22.64 -2.38 -27.85
CA LYS A 272 -23.00 -1.95 -29.22
C LYS A 272 -24.47 -1.67 -29.41
N ALA A 273 -25.30 -1.84 -28.38
CA ALA A 273 -26.77 -1.78 -28.51
C ALA A 273 -27.44 -0.63 -27.72
N SER A 274 -26.69 0.39 -27.28
CA SER A 274 -27.26 1.59 -26.64
C SER A 274 -26.79 2.88 -27.28
#